data_ed79409ae926f1b17aae8870f636f78c
#
_entry.id   ed79409ae926f1b17aae8870f636f78c
#
_cell.length_a   1.000
_cell.length_b   1.000
_cell.length_c   1.000
_cell.angle_alpha   90.00
_cell.angle_beta   90.00
_cell.angle_gamma   90.00
#
_symmetry.space_group_name_H-M   'P 1'
#
loop_
_entity.id
_entity.type
_entity.pdbx_description
1 polymer ?
#
loop_
_entity_poly.entity_id
_entity_poly.type
_entity_poly.pdbx_seq_one_letter_code
_entity_poly.pdbx_strand_id
1 'polypeptide(L)'
;MEDVLAVYSRAYDEKFPVVCMDEKPVQFFEEARKSFRSEHTGICYEDNEYIRNGTCSIFLFTEPLRGWRYADAQERRRKADWAKQIDWLLTVQYPDAEKVVLVMDNLNTHTIGSLYETFPPEHAFALANRLEIHYTPRHGSWLNIAEIELSALGRQCIGTQRIPDLETLKNLLVPWATDRNLKQRGVSWHFSTDDARTKLRRLYPVLQV
;
A
#
# COMPACT_ATOMS: atom_id res chain seq x y z
N MET A 1 -15.32 -7.45 7.64
CA MET A 1 -14.54 -8.69 7.54
C MET A 1 -15.08 -9.61 6.44
N GLU A 2 -16.32 -10.14 6.54
CA GLU A 2 -16.87 -11.04 5.52
C GLU A 2 -16.96 -10.41 4.14
N ASP A 3 -17.24 -9.12 4.05
CA ASP A 3 -17.24 -8.35 2.81
C ASP A 3 -15.88 -8.44 2.09
N VAL A 4 -14.78 -8.18 2.78
CA VAL A 4 -13.42 -8.28 2.22
C VAL A 4 -13.08 -9.73 1.84
N LEU A 5 -13.47 -10.71 2.65
CA LEU A 5 -13.27 -12.13 2.32
C LEU A 5 -14.05 -12.56 1.08
N ALA A 6 -15.27 -12.04 0.91
CA ALA A 6 -16.05 -12.26 -0.30
C ALA A 6 -15.38 -11.65 -1.55
N VAL A 7 -14.75 -10.49 -1.42
CA VAL A 7 -13.95 -9.89 -2.52
C VAL A 7 -12.79 -10.81 -2.89
N TYR A 8 -12.04 -11.34 -1.92
CA TYR A 8 -10.88 -12.21 -2.19
C TYR A 8 -11.26 -13.59 -2.76
N SER A 9 -12.51 -13.99 -2.65
CA SER A 9 -13.02 -15.22 -3.27
C SER A 9 -13.42 -15.05 -4.74
N ARG A 10 -13.41 -13.82 -5.26
CA ARG A 10 -13.76 -13.54 -6.67
C ARG A 10 -12.70 -14.13 -7.60
N ALA A 11 -13.14 -14.66 -8.73
CA ALA A 11 -12.25 -15.03 -9.82
C ALA A 11 -11.60 -13.77 -10.42
N TYR A 12 -10.42 -13.94 -11.01
CA TYR A 12 -9.76 -12.84 -11.72
C TYR A 12 -10.63 -12.34 -12.89
N ASP A 13 -10.80 -11.03 -12.95
CA ASP A 13 -11.48 -10.34 -14.05
C ASP A 13 -10.73 -9.03 -14.34
N GLU A 14 -10.21 -8.87 -15.56
CA GLU A 14 -9.46 -7.68 -15.96
C GLU A 14 -10.30 -6.40 -16.00
N LYS A 15 -11.62 -6.53 -16.13
CA LYS A 15 -12.55 -5.41 -16.10
C LYS A 15 -12.90 -4.97 -14.68
N PHE A 16 -12.71 -5.87 -13.72
CA PHE A 16 -12.96 -5.64 -12.29
C PHE A 16 -11.76 -6.08 -11.43
N PRO A 17 -10.55 -5.54 -11.69
CA PRO A 17 -9.36 -5.92 -10.95
C PRO A 17 -9.53 -5.63 -9.46
N VAL A 18 -9.13 -6.60 -8.62
CA VAL A 18 -9.10 -6.42 -7.17
C VAL A 18 -7.73 -5.90 -6.78
N VAL A 19 -7.70 -4.68 -6.26
CA VAL A 19 -6.48 -3.98 -5.82
C VAL A 19 -6.56 -3.73 -4.32
N CYS A 20 -5.50 -4.09 -3.61
CA CYS A 20 -5.33 -3.74 -2.21
C CYS A 20 -4.38 -2.55 -2.09
N MET A 21 -4.71 -1.59 -1.22
CA MET A 21 -3.91 -0.39 -0.99
C MET A 21 -3.65 -0.22 0.50
N ASP A 22 -2.44 0.21 0.83
CA ASP A 22 -2.07 0.59 2.18
C ASP A 22 -0.93 1.61 2.19
N GLU A 23 -0.67 2.24 3.33
CA GLU A 23 0.34 3.26 3.51
C GLU A 23 1.38 2.88 4.57
N LYS A 24 2.63 3.26 4.33
CA LYS A 24 3.72 3.11 5.30
C LYS A 24 4.45 4.42 5.52
N PRO A 25 4.45 4.96 6.74
CA PRO A 25 5.31 6.09 7.06
C PRO A 25 6.78 5.67 7.09
N VAL A 26 7.64 6.55 6.56
CA VAL A 26 9.10 6.39 6.57
C VAL A 26 9.72 7.65 7.16
N GLN A 27 10.64 7.46 8.12
CA GLN A 27 11.48 8.53 8.67
C GLN A 27 12.75 8.63 7.84
N PHE A 28 13.11 9.84 7.42
CA PHE A 28 14.40 10.09 6.79
C PHE A 28 15.49 10.28 7.82
N PHE A 29 16.64 9.70 7.53
CA PHE A 29 17.84 9.78 8.36
C PHE A 29 19.04 10.17 7.52
N GLU A 30 19.69 11.25 7.90
CA GLU A 30 20.96 11.67 7.33
C GLU A 30 22.10 11.27 8.28
N GLU A 31 23.25 10.89 7.73
CA GLU A 31 24.44 10.60 8.53
C GLU A 31 24.99 11.90 9.15
N ALA A 32 25.18 11.90 10.47
CA ALA A 32 25.80 13.05 11.17
C ALA A 32 27.26 13.23 10.75
N ARG A 33 27.95 12.13 10.44
CA ARG A 33 29.32 12.10 9.89
C ARG A 33 29.38 11.06 8.80
N LYS A 34 30.17 11.37 7.75
CA LYS A 34 30.35 10.42 6.63
C LYS A 34 31.02 9.14 7.15
N SER A 35 30.44 8.00 6.76
CA SER A 35 31.08 6.72 6.94
C SER A 35 32.45 6.69 6.25
N PHE A 36 33.44 6.04 6.86
CA PHE A 36 34.75 5.89 6.24
C PHE A 36 35.22 4.43 6.33
N ARG A 37 35.96 4.03 5.31
CA ARG A 37 36.60 2.71 5.30
C ARG A 37 38.05 2.84 5.74
N SER A 38 38.44 2.09 6.76
CA SER A 38 39.82 2.04 7.21
C SER A 38 40.71 1.40 6.13
N GLU A 39 41.73 2.10 5.69
CA GLU A 39 42.69 1.58 4.71
C GLU A 39 43.52 0.38 5.25
N HIS A 40 43.71 0.32 6.59
CA HIS A 40 44.49 -0.74 7.20
C HIS A 40 43.70 -2.03 7.48
N THR A 41 42.42 -1.92 7.84
CA THR A 41 41.60 -3.09 8.25
C THR A 41 40.53 -3.46 7.22
N GLY A 42 40.26 -2.56 6.26
CA GLY A 42 39.14 -2.73 5.31
C GLY A 42 37.77 -2.62 5.95
N ILE A 43 37.66 -2.35 7.25
CA ILE A 43 36.40 -2.24 8.00
C ILE A 43 35.78 -0.87 7.69
N CYS A 44 34.46 -0.90 7.40
CA CYS A 44 33.65 0.30 7.25
C CYS A 44 33.17 0.73 8.64
N TYR A 45 33.45 1.98 9.01
CA TYR A 45 32.96 2.61 10.25
C TYR A 45 31.80 3.52 9.91
N GLU A 46 30.64 3.22 10.47
CA GLU A 46 29.44 4.04 10.39
C GLU A 46 29.23 4.76 11.71
N ASP A 47 28.84 6.04 11.65
CA ASP A 47 28.49 6.79 12.86
C ASP A 47 27.16 6.29 13.42
N ASN A 48 27.07 6.12 14.72
CA ASN A 48 25.83 5.79 15.40
C ASN A 48 24.89 7.01 15.52
N GLU A 49 25.42 8.22 15.36
CA GLU A 49 24.65 9.44 15.36
C GLU A 49 23.98 9.64 14.00
N TYR A 50 22.74 10.12 14.00
CA TYR A 50 21.98 10.45 12.81
C TYR A 50 21.13 11.69 13.02
N ILE A 51 20.90 12.41 11.94
CA ILE A 51 20.02 13.58 11.91
C ILE A 51 18.69 13.13 11.32
N ARG A 52 17.59 13.46 11.99
CA ARG A 52 16.24 13.24 11.44
C ARG A 52 15.93 14.33 10.42
N ASN A 53 15.68 13.92 9.18
CA ASN A 53 15.46 14.83 8.03
C ASN A 53 14.02 14.76 7.49
N GLY A 54 13.03 14.74 8.41
CA GLY A 54 11.63 14.70 8.04
C GLY A 54 11.07 13.29 7.85
N THR A 55 9.82 13.24 7.39
CA THR A 55 9.06 11.99 7.16
C THR A 55 8.35 12.05 5.82
N CYS A 56 8.08 10.89 5.24
CA CYS A 56 7.20 10.73 4.10
C CYS A 56 6.23 9.56 4.32
N SER A 57 5.35 9.32 3.36
CA SER A 57 4.51 8.12 3.32
C SER A 57 4.66 7.41 1.98
N ILE A 58 4.83 6.10 2.03
CA ILE A 58 4.75 5.24 0.85
C ILE A 58 3.29 4.82 0.67
N PHE A 59 2.72 5.07 -0.50
CA PHE A 59 1.49 4.49 -0.97
C PHE A 59 1.82 3.23 -1.74
N LEU A 60 1.27 2.09 -1.32
CA LEU A 60 1.50 0.81 -1.96
C LEU A 60 0.17 0.25 -2.46
N PHE A 61 0.14 -0.12 -3.73
CA PHE A 61 -0.95 -0.83 -4.38
C PHE A 61 -0.47 -2.20 -4.81
N THR A 62 -1.32 -3.21 -4.65
CA THR A 62 -1.06 -4.55 -5.16
C THR A 62 -2.33 -5.18 -5.73
N GLU A 63 -2.20 -5.85 -6.87
CA GLU A 63 -3.23 -6.71 -7.44
C GLU A 63 -2.85 -8.17 -7.13
N PRO A 64 -3.45 -8.77 -6.09
CA PRO A 64 -2.98 -10.05 -5.55
C PRO A 64 -3.00 -11.18 -6.57
N LEU A 65 -4.05 -11.30 -7.38
CA LEU A 65 -4.20 -12.41 -8.33
C LEU A 65 -3.23 -12.29 -9.52
N ARG A 66 -3.02 -11.08 -10.02
CA ARG A 66 -2.09 -10.81 -11.12
C ARG A 66 -0.63 -10.78 -10.68
N GLY A 67 -0.40 -10.55 -9.39
CA GLY A 67 0.95 -10.38 -8.86
C GLY A 67 1.60 -9.06 -9.28
N TRP A 68 0.82 -8.00 -9.45
CA TRP A 68 1.28 -6.65 -9.73
C TRP A 68 1.39 -5.81 -8.47
N ARG A 69 2.38 -4.91 -8.43
CA ARG A 69 2.62 -3.95 -7.35
C ARG A 69 3.05 -2.60 -7.92
N TYR A 70 2.67 -1.58 -7.18
CA TYR A 70 3.14 -0.21 -7.38
C TYR A 70 3.40 0.40 -6.01
N ALA A 71 4.51 1.11 -5.87
CA ALA A 71 4.85 1.84 -4.66
C ALA A 71 5.35 3.22 -5.04
N ASP A 72 4.77 4.26 -4.46
CA ASP A 72 5.17 5.64 -4.63
C ASP A 72 5.32 6.33 -3.28
N ALA A 73 6.34 7.17 -3.12
CA ALA A 73 6.58 7.93 -1.91
C ALA A 73 6.11 9.37 -2.09
N GLN A 74 5.32 9.86 -1.14
CA GLN A 74 4.79 11.21 -1.09
C GLN A 74 5.21 11.89 0.22
N GLU A 75 5.48 13.21 0.18
CA GLU A 75 5.84 13.97 1.38
C GLU A 75 4.78 13.83 2.49
N ARG A 76 3.54 13.66 2.12
CA ARG A 76 2.38 13.63 3.03
C ARG A 76 1.38 12.59 2.59
N ARG A 77 0.42 12.30 3.50
CA ARG A 77 -0.73 11.42 3.26
C ARG A 77 -2.05 12.16 3.50
N ARG A 78 -2.23 13.28 2.81
CA ARG A 78 -3.45 14.06 2.89
C ARG A 78 -4.51 13.48 1.95
N LYS A 79 -5.74 13.96 2.07
CA LYS A 79 -6.85 13.65 1.15
C LYS A 79 -6.45 13.85 -0.33
N ALA A 80 -5.77 14.97 -0.61
CA ALA A 80 -5.32 15.28 -1.97
C ALA A 80 -4.22 14.31 -2.48
N ASP A 81 -3.36 13.82 -1.59
CA ASP A 81 -2.32 12.87 -1.98
C ASP A 81 -2.95 11.52 -2.33
N TRP A 82 -3.86 11.03 -1.49
CA TRP A 82 -4.65 9.83 -1.79
C TRP A 82 -5.48 9.99 -3.07
N ALA A 83 -6.18 11.12 -3.25
CA ALA A 83 -7.00 11.36 -4.43
C ALA A 83 -6.17 11.31 -5.73
N LYS A 84 -4.96 11.87 -5.74
CA LYS A 84 -4.04 11.81 -6.88
C LYS A 84 -3.57 10.38 -7.17
N GLN A 85 -3.32 9.58 -6.14
CA GLN A 85 -2.96 8.16 -6.31
C GLN A 85 -4.13 7.37 -6.92
N ILE A 86 -5.36 7.65 -6.51
CA ILE A 86 -6.56 7.03 -7.09
C ILE A 86 -6.77 7.48 -8.55
N ASP A 87 -6.59 8.76 -8.85
CA ASP A 87 -6.66 9.26 -10.22
C ASP A 87 -5.66 8.52 -11.12
N TRP A 88 -4.39 8.45 -10.72
CA TRP A 88 -3.37 7.71 -11.42
C TRP A 88 -3.75 6.21 -11.59
N LEU A 89 -4.23 5.58 -10.53
CA LEU A 89 -4.63 4.17 -10.54
C LEU A 89 -5.70 3.91 -11.61
N LEU A 90 -6.71 4.78 -11.68
CA LEU A 90 -7.85 4.60 -12.59
C LEU A 90 -7.56 5.05 -14.03
N THR A 91 -6.76 6.11 -14.21
CA THR A 91 -6.56 6.72 -15.54
C THR A 91 -5.33 6.20 -16.26
N VAL A 92 -4.31 5.77 -15.52
CA VAL A 92 -3.02 5.32 -16.08
C VAL A 92 -2.86 3.81 -15.97
N GLN A 93 -3.09 3.25 -14.77
CA GLN A 93 -2.84 1.83 -14.54
C GLN A 93 -3.97 0.94 -15.05
N TYR A 94 -5.22 1.35 -14.83
CA TYR A 94 -6.42 0.60 -15.23
C TYR A 94 -7.36 1.45 -16.11
N PRO A 95 -6.89 2.00 -17.24
CA PRO A 95 -7.73 2.87 -18.08
C PRO A 95 -8.96 2.15 -18.64
N ASP A 96 -8.83 0.86 -18.95
CA ASP A 96 -9.85 0.04 -19.61
C ASP A 96 -10.75 -0.77 -18.65
N ALA A 97 -10.44 -0.74 -17.33
CA ALA A 97 -11.28 -1.40 -16.33
C ALA A 97 -12.64 -0.68 -16.20
N GLU A 98 -13.71 -1.44 -16.09
CA GLU A 98 -15.04 -0.87 -15.81
C GLU A 98 -15.09 -0.30 -14.40
N LYS A 99 -14.58 -1.06 -13.41
CA LYS A 99 -14.37 -0.61 -12.03
C LYS A 99 -13.14 -1.26 -11.45
N VAL A 100 -12.44 -0.54 -10.58
CA VAL A 100 -11.41 -1.10 -9.70
C VAL A 100 -12.04 -1.41 -8.36
N VAL A 101 -11.96 -2.67 -7.94
CA VAL A 101 -12.40 -3.15 -6.62
C VAL A 101 -11.26 -2.88 -5.65
N LEU A 102 -11.39 -1.84 -4.83
CA LEU A 102 -10.32 -1.34 -3.97
C LEU A 102 -10.53 -1.78 -2.52
N VAL A 103 -9.60 -2.57 -1.99
CA VAL A 103 -9.56 -2.95 -0.58
C VAL A 103 -8.53 -2.09 0.13
N MET A 104 -8.93 -1.38 1.18
CA MET A 104 -8.06 -0.49 1.96
C MET A 104 -8.55 -0.33 3.39
N ASP A 105 -7.77 0.36 4.24
CA ASP A 105 -8.22 0.74 5.57
C ASP A 105 -9.22 1.90 5.53
N ASN A 106 -9.98 2.06 6.61
CA ASN A 106 -11.02 3.09 6.72
C ASN A 106 -10.46 4.36 7.39
N LEU A 107 -9.39 4.94 6.81
CA LEU A 107 -8.92 6.25 7.23
C LEU A 107 -9.84 7.36 6.72
N ASN A 108 -9.91 8.45 7.46
CA ASN A 108 -10.71 9.63 7.08
C ASN A 108 -10.22 10.33 5.80
N THR A 109 -9.01 10.06 5.36
CA THR A 109 -8.43 10.51 4.09
C THR A 109 -8.84 9.65 2.90
N HIS A 110 -9.28 8.41 3.13
CA HIS A 110 -9.59 7.39 2.12
C HIS A 110 -11.10 7.36 1.81
N THR A 111 -11.65 8.47 1.36
CA THR A 111 -13.09 8.59 1.10
C THR A 111 -13.38 9.17 -0.27
N ILE A 112 -14.54 8.85 -0.82
CA ILE A 112 -15.02 9.47 -2.06
C ILE A 112 -15.06 11.00 -1.94
N GLY A 113 -15.38 11.55 -0.75
CA GLY A 113 -15.32 12.98 -0.49
C GLY A 113 -13.95 13.62 -0.76
N SER A 114 -12.87 12.87 -0.55
CA SER A 114 -11.50 13.35 -0.82
C SER A 114 -11.25 13.64 -2.30
N LEU A 115 -11.93 12.92 -3.22
CA LEU A 115 -11.89 13.20 -4.65
C LEU A 115 -12.52 14.54 -4.97
N TYR A 116 -13.70 14.83 -4.39
CA TYR A 116 -14.41 16.10 -4.59
C TYR A 116 -13.72 17.30 -3.94
N GLU A 117 -12.95 17.07 -2.87
CA GLU A 117 -12.12 18.11 -2.25
C GLU A 117 -10.86 18.41 -3.08
N THR A 118 -10.48 17.53 -4.01
CA THR A 118 -9.21 17.62 -4.75
C THR A 118 -9.41 17.97 -6.23
N PHE A 119 -10.47 17.47 -6.85
CA PHE A 119 -10.71 17.60 -8.28
C PHE A 119 -12.02 18.35 -8.58
N PRO A 120 -12.19 18.88 -9.81
CA PRO A 120 -13.46 19.38 -10.27
C PRO A 120 -14.56 18.30 -10.15
N PRO A 121 -15.82 18.70 -9.85
CA PRO A 121 -16.90 17.74 -9.58
C PRO A 121 -17.12 16.67 -10.66
N GLU A 122 -17.00 17.05 -11.92
CA GLU A 122 -17.17 16.13 -13.05
C GLU A 122 -16.09 15.03 -13.06
N HIS A 123 -14.84 15.42 -12.81
CA HIS A 123 -13.73 14.48 -12.74
C HIS A 123 -13.84 13.60 -11.50
N ALA A 124 -14.13 14.18 -10.34
CA ALA A 124 -14.33 13.43 -9.10
C ALA A 124 -15.47 12.41 -9.24
N PHE A 125 -16.56 12.78 -9.89
CA PHE A 125 -17.69 11.89 -10.15
C PHE A 125 -17.31 10.73 -11.10
N ALA A 126 -16.56 11.03 -12.17
CA ALA A 126 -16.07 10.01 -13.10
C ALA A 126 -15.17 8.98 -12.39
N LEU A 127 -14.24 9.43 -11.53
CA LEU A 127 -13.39 8.56 -10.71
C LEU A 127 -14.22 7.74 -9.72
N ALA A 128 -15.14 8.38 -8.99
CA ALA A 128 -15.98 7.72 -7.99
C ALA A 128 -16.82 6.58 -8.58
N ASN A 129 -17.36 6.76 -9.78
CA ASN A 129 -18.16 5.73 -10.48
C ASN A 129 -17.35 4.51 -10.90
N ARG A 130 -16.02 4.66 -11.00
CA ARG A 130 -15.09 3.57 -11.36
C ARG A 130 -14.47 2.88 -10.14
N LEU A 131 -14.90 3.23 -8.92
CA LEU A 131 -14.45 2.60 -7.69
C LEU A 131 -15.56 1.73 -7.08
N GLU A 132 -15.16 0.54 -6.61
CA GLU A 132 -15.90 -0.28 -5.68
C GLU A 132 -15.03 -0.44 -4.44
N ILE A 133 -15.35 0.28 -3.35
CA ILE A 133 -14.49 0.36 -2.17
C ILE A 133 -14.95 -0.60 -1.10
N HIS A 134 -14.01 -1.39 -0.57
CA HIS A 134 -14.20 -2.32 0.54
C HIS A 134 -13.21 -1.97 1.65
N TYR A 135 -13.75 -1.59 2.82
CA TYR A 135 -12.92 -1.21 3.96
C TYR A 135 -12.62 -2.40 4.87
N THR A 136 -11.38 -2.54 5.28
CA THR A 136 -11.02 -3.47 6.34
C THR A 136 -11.64 -3.02 7.67
N PRO A 137 -12.08 -3.96 8.52
CA PRO A 137 -12.66 -3.60 9.81
C PRO A 137 -11.59 -3.01 10.74
N ARG A 138 -12.03 -2.24 11.73
CA ARG A 138 -11.16 -1.73 12.79
C ARG A 138 -10.42 -2.91 13.46
N HIS A 139 -9.11 -2.80 13.62
CA HIS A 139 -8.22 -3.87 14.09
C HIS A 139 -8.17 -5.13 13.20
N GLY A 140 -8.56 -4.99 11.93
CA GLY A 140 -8.53 -6.05 10.92
C GLY A 140 -7.53 -5.81 9.80
N SER A 141 -6.45 -5.09 10.05
CA SER A 141 -5.42 -4.76 9.06
C SER A 141 -4.80 -6.00 8.42
N TRP A 142 -4.70 -7.12 9.16
CA TRP A 142 -4.25 -8.42 8.64
C TRP A 142 -5.06 -8.93 7.43
N LEU A 143 -6.29 -8.43 7.23
CA LEU A 143 -7.10 -8.70 6.03
C LEU A 143 -6.64 -7.91 4.81
N ASN A 144 -5.84 -6.86 4.99
CA ASN A 144 -5.32 -6.09 3.87
C ASN A 144 -4.07 -6.77 3.30
N ILE A 145 -4.19 -7.37 2.11
CA ILE A 145 -3.05 -8.05 1.46
C ILE A 145 -1.90 -7.09 1.19
N ALA A 146 -2.16 -5.77 1.04
CA ALA A 146 -1.11 -4.77 0.86
C ALA A 146 -0.11 -4.73 2.03
N GLU A 147 -0.51 -5.09 3.28
CA GLU A 147 0.42 -5.21 4.41
C GLU A 147 1.50 -6.26 4.20
N ILE A 148 1.18 -7.36 3.51
CA ILE A 148 2.18 -8.40 3.16
C ILE A 148 3.25 -7.79 2.27
N GLU A 149 2.85 -7.01 1.28
CA GLU A 149 3.76 -6.34 0.35
C GLU A 149 4.54 -5.21 1.03
N LEU A 150 3.92 -4.43 1.92
CA LEU A 150 4.62 -3.43 2.74
C LEU A 150 5.67 -4.08 3.67
N SER A 151 5.36 -5.25 4.23
CA SER A 151 6.33 -6.03 5.01
C SER A 151 7.50 -6.52 4.14
N ALA A 152 7.22 -6.99 2.93
CA ALA A 152 8.24 -7.41 1.97
C ALA A 152 9.11 -6.21 1.54
N LEU A 153 8.50 -5.08 1.21
CA LEU A 153 9.18 -3.83 0.88
C LEU A 153 10.08 -3.37 2.04
N GLY A 154 9.57 -3.38 3.25
CA GLY A 154 10.35 -3.03 4.44
C GLY A 154 11.60 -3.88 4.60
N ARG A 155 11.54 -5.19 4.35
CA ARG A 155 12.68 -6.10 4.50
C ARG A 155 13.63 -6.12 3.31
N GLN A 156 13.10 -6.03 2.09
CA GLN A 156 13.86 -6.27 0.86
C GLN A 156 14.40 -4.99 0.22
N CYS A 157 13.69 -3.88 0.38
CA CYS A 157 14.02 -2.60 -0.25
C CYS A 157 14.60 -1.60 0.77
N ILE A 158 13.88 -1.34 1.85
CA ILE A 158 14.30 -0.36 2.86
C ILE A 158 15.37 -0.97 3.77
N GLY A 159 15.10 -2.17 4.33
CA GLY A 159 16.02 -2.85 5.23
C GLY A 159 16.41 -1.98 6.43
N THR A 160 17.70 -1.95 6.70
CA THR A 160 18.34 -1.10 7.73
C THR A 160 18.97 0.17 7.13
N GLN A 161 18.74 0.45 5.85
CA GLN A 161 19.36 1.59 5.17
C GLN A 161 18.87 2.91 5.77
N ARG A 162 19.78 3.85 5.89
CA ARG A 162 19.47 5.25 6.22
C ARG A 162 19.11 5.95 4.92
N ILE A 163 17.84 6.31 4.78
CA ILE A 163 17.32 6.99 3.58
C ILE A 163 17.27 8.48 3.91
N PRO A 164 18.06 9.33 3.22
CA PRO A 164 18.18 10.74 3.59
C PRO A 164 17.00 11.59 3.12
N ASP A 165 16.35 11.23 2.01
CA ASP A 165 15.36 12.07 1.36
C ASP A 165 14.35 11.27 0.52
N LEU A 166 13.34 11.99 0.02
CA LEU A 166 12.24 11.45 -0.78
C LEU A 166 12.71 10.91 -2.12
N GLU A 167 13.66 11.57 -2.77
CA GLU A 167 14.14 11.18 -4.09
C GLU A 167 14.91 9.85 -4.02
N THR A 168 15.79 9.74 -3.04
CA THR A 168 16.50 8.49 -2.76
C THR A 168 15.52 7.34 -2.53
N LEU A 169 14.47 7.57 -1.74
CA LEU A 169 13.43 6.54 -1.52
C LEU A 169 12.73 6.16 -2.82
N LYS A 170 12.29 7.12 -3.63
CA LYS A 170 11.64 6.85 -4.92
C LYS A 170 12.53 6.03 -5.85
N ASN A 171 13.82 6.35 -5.89
CA ASN A 171 14.80 5.62 -6.69
C ASN A 171 15.02 4.17 -6.23
N LEU A 172 14.71 3.83 -4.97
CA LEU A 172 14.71 2.47 -4.44
C LEU A 172 13.41 1.72 -4.75
N LEU A 173 12.26 2.41 -4.69
CA LEU A 173 10.95 1.79 -4.85
C LEU A 173 10.71 1.27 -6.27
N VAL A 174 11.12 2.02 -7.29
CA VAL A 174 10.88 1.67 -8.71
C VAL A 174 11.56 0.36 -9.11
N PRO A 175 12.87 0.14 -8.89
CA PRO A 175 13.52 -1.13 -9.19
C PRO A 175 12.94 -2.30 -8.39
N TRP A 176 12.60 -2.07 -7.12
CA TRP A 176 11.99 -3.10 -6.28
C TRP A 176 10.64 -3.56 -6.84
N ALA A 177 9.75 -2.64 -7.18
CA ALA A 177 8.45 -2.96 -7.75
C ALA A 177 8.60 -3.65 -9.11
N THR A 178 9.53 -3.18 -9.95
CA THR A 178 9.82 -3.75 -11.27
C THR A 178 10.28 -5.21 -11.16
N ASP A 179 11.27 -5.52 -10.29
CA ASP A 179 11.76 -6.89 -10.08
C ASP A 179 10.65 -7.83 -9.61
N ARG A 180 9.80 -7.36 -8.70
CA ARG A 180 8.68 -8.17 -8.19
C ARG A 180 7.60 -8.38 -9.25
N ASN A 181 7.31 -7.38 -10.07
CA ASN A 181 6.35 -7.47 -11.15
C ASN A 181 6.80 -8.41 -12.26
N LEU A 182 8.10 -8.45 -12.58
CA LEU A 182 8.67 -9.42 -13.52
C LEU A 182 8.48 -10.88 -13.03
N LYS A 183 8.52 -11.11 -11.72
CA LYS A 183 8.33 -12.43 -11.12
C LYS A 183 6.86 -12.85 -11.03
N GLN A 184 5.92 -11.93 -11.20
CA GLN A 184 4.45 -12.12 -11.18
C GLN A 184 3.95 -13.06 -10.08
N ARG A 185 4.52 -12.98 -8.89
CA ARG A 185 4.10 -13.81 -7.75
C ARG A 185 2.81 -13.26 -7.15
N GLY A 186 1.69 -13.85 -7.52
CA GLY A 186 0.40 -13.57 -6.94
C GLY A 186 0.26 -14.09 -5.52
N VAL A 187 -0.79 -13.65 -4.84
CA VAL A 187 -1.21 -14.15 -3.54
C VAL A 187 -2.50 -14.92 -3.72
N SER A 188 -2.50 -16.19 -3.35
CA SER A 188 -3.71 -17.01 -3.27
C SER A 188 -4.25 -16.95 -1.84
N TRP A 189 -5.40 -16.33 -1.67
CA TRP A 189 -6.03 -16.18 -0.36
C TRP A 189 -6.92 -17.38 -0.06
N HIS A 190 -6.59 -18.14 0.98
CA HIS A 190 -7.30 -19.39 1.32
C HIS A 190 -8.25 -19.26 2.52
N PHE A 191 -8.16 -18.17 3.29
CA PHE A 191 -9.00 -17.99 4.46
C PHE A 191 -10.40 -17.51 4.05
N SER A 192 -11.39 -18.41 4.20
CA SER A 192 -12.76 -18.18 3.74
C SER A 192 -13.63 -17.50 4.80
N THR A 193 -14.85 -17.11 4.40
CA THR A 193 -15.88 -16.61 5.32
C THR A 193 -16.29 -17.67 6.35
N ASP A 194 -16.35 -18.94 5.95
CA ASP A 194 -16.69 -20.04 6.85
C ASP A 194 -15.57 -20.31 7.86
N ASP A 195 -14.30 -20.20 7.42
CA ASP A 195 -13.15 -20.18 8.32
C ASP A 195 -13.25 -19.06 9.36
N ALA A 196 -13.62 -17.85 8.91
CA ALA A 196 -13.77 -16.70 9.79
C ALA A 196 -14.86 -16.94 10.84
N ARG A 197 -16.03 -17.42 10.44
CA ARG A 197 -17.14 -17.74 11.34
C ARG A 197 -16.77 -18.80 12.39
N THR A 198 -15.94 -19.75 11.99
CA THR A 198 -15.49 -20.82 12.87
C THR A 198 -14.33 -20.38 13.77
N LYS A 199 -13.25 -19.89 13.17
CA LYS A 199 -11.97 -19.61 13.86
C LYS A 199 -12.00 -18.28 14.62
N LEU A 200 -12.78 -17.31 14.13
CA LEU A 200 -12.87 -15.94 14.69
C LEU A 200 -14.23 -15.68 15.35
N ARG A 201 -14.92 -16.71 15.84
CA ARG A 201 -16.24 -16.62 16.46
C ARG A 201 -16.36 -15.52 17.52
N ARG A 202 -15.26 -15.23 18.24
CA ARG A 202 -15.23 -14.18 19.29
C ARG A 202 -15.40 -12.75 18.75
N LEU A 203 -15.17 -12.53 17.46
CA LEU A 203 -15.30 -11.23 16.80
C LEU A 203 -16.73 -10.97 16.31
N TYR A 204 -17.57 -11.98 16.30
CA TYR A 204 -18.97 -11.84 15.89
C TYR A 204 -19.85 -11.44 17.09
N PRO A 205 -20.84 -10.56 16.88
CA PRO A 205 -21.78 -10.21 17.94
C PRO A 205 -22.56 -11.44 18.40
N VAL A 206 -22.67 -11.59 19.71
CA VAL A 206 -23.54 -12.62 20.30
C VAL A 206 -24.96 -12.08 20.21
N LEU A 207 -25.82 -12.74 19.45
CA LEU A 207 -27.26 -12.45 19.46
C LEU A 207 -27.79 -12.81 20.84
N GLN A 208 -28.24 -11.83 21.62
CA GLN A 208 -29.06 -12.08 22.81
C GLN A 208 -30.43 -12.49 22.31
N VAL A 209 -30.74 -13.77 22.47
CA VAL A 209 -32.08 -14.34 22.27
C VAL A 209 -32.91 -14.08 23.50
#